data_d630ab809765a3878af31579eb962a5d
#
_entry.id   d630ab809765a3878af31579eb962a5d
#
_cell.length_a   1.000
_cell.length_b   1.000
_cell.length_c   1.000
_cell.angle_alpha   90.00
_cell.angle_beta   90.00
_cell.angle_gamma   90.00
#
_symmetry.space_group_name_H-M   'P 1'
#
loop_
_entity.id
_entity.type
_entity.pdbx_description
1 polymer ?
#
loop_
_entity_poly.entity_id
_entity_poly.type
_entity_poly.pdbx_seq_one_letter_code
_entity_poly.pdbx_strand_id
1 'polypeptide(L)'
;MGKQLSASAPNLAAPASAQVEPEAPRWLSWSIWGIAALFYLTGFYQRVSPAVMTTELMRDFHIGAKGLGNLSGFYFYFYVVIQIPVGLLIDSWGARRLLISGSVAAAAGTFLVGATTSFALACTGRAVIGISTAVAWLVVLRLTTHWFPAQRFATLTGLGLCFGNLGALVAQVPLRILIEEFGWRTVVMLSALIILAVGLGAWLLVANDPADRGFRSYAPPELQSQKNERAGELLKGVRRIFAYRNTWLIFLAQGGLVGPIMTFTGLWGAPFLRARFGLPTRSAAAVCSVMIICWALASPICGHLSDRIGRRKPIYLGGAAIAAAGWLAMYYLPGLQLPGFIALASLVSLATGAVIIGFAQGKESVPIKYSGAITGLINSGNMVGPMLLQPGIGWVLDQRWTGQMVNGLRVYGVGAFETGFLLSVAWSVVTVVLLAATRETRCRQQV
;
A
#
# COMPACT_ATOMS: atom_id res chain seq x y z
N MET A 1 13.84 -77.83 42.36
CA MET A 1 12.54 -77.20 41.97
C MET A 1 12.82 -75.76 41.55
N GLY A 2 13.09 -75.51 40.24
CA GLY A 2 13.36 -74.21 39.69
C GLY A 2 12.16 -73.76 38.89
N LYS A 3 11.56 -72.62 39.23
CA LYS A 3 10.54 -71.95 38.41
C LYS A 3 11.29 -70.95 37.50
N GLN A 4 11.30 -71.21 36.19
CA GLN A 4 11.63 -70.25 35.18
C GLN A 4 10.47 -69.28 35.03
N LEU A 5 10.67 -68.00 35.30
CA LEU A 5 9.79 -66.89 34.95
C LEU A 5 10.17 -66.45 33.51
N SER A 6 9.34 -66.78 32.53
CA SER A 6 9.44 -66.23 31.18
C SER A 6 8.91 -64.76 31.24
N ALA A 7 9.81 -63.81 31.13
CA ALA A 7 9.46 -62.41 30.86
C ALA A 7 9.08 -62.25 29.39
N SER A 8 7.80 -62.01 29.11
CA SER A 8 7.30 -61.60 27.82
C SER A 8 7.74 -60.13 27.57
N ALA A 9 8.58 -59.94 26.58
CA ALA A 9 8.96 -58.61 26.11
C ALA A 9 7.75 -57.85 25.57
N PRO A 10 7.58 -56.56 25.91
CA PRO A 10 6.51 -55.73 25.34
C PRO A 10 6.76 -55.54 23.84
N ASN A 11 5.73 -55.87 23.08
CA ASN A 11 5.67 -55.63 21.63
C ASN A 11 5.75 -54.14 21.35
N LEU A 12 6.92 -53.61 21.06
CA LEU A 12 7.11 -52.26 20.55
C LEU A 12 6.50 -52.19 19.15
N ALA A 13 5.25 -51.79 19.09
CA ALA A 13 4.61 -51.43 17.85
C ALA A 13 5.49 -50.37 17.15
N ALA A 14 6.00 -50.71 15.95
CA ALA A 14 6.74 -49.78 15.11
C ALA A 14 5.96 -48.49 14.96
N PRO A 15 6.59 -47.33 15.06
CA PRO A 15 5.87 -46.08 14.86
C PRO A 15 5.25 -46.11 13.47
N ALA A 16 3.93 -45.86 13.42
CA ALA A 16 3.19 -45.77 12.17
C ALA A 16 4.00 -44.83 11.24
N SER A 17 4.37 -45.34 10.06
CA SER A 17 5.10 -44.57 9.04
C SER A 17 4.35 -43.27 8.83
N ALA A 18 4.92 -42.16 9.28
CA ALA A 18 4.37 -40.82 9.03
C ALA A 18 4.20 -40.70 7.51
N GLN A 19 2.96 -40.77 7.04
CA GLN A 19 2.66 -40.58 5.64
C GLN A 19 3.18 -39.19 5.26
N VAL A 20 4.20 -39.15 4.42
CA VAL A 20 4.76 -37.91 3.90
C VAL A 20 3.68 -37.29 3.02
N GLU A 21 2.99 -36.26 3.54
CA GLU A 21 1.99 -35.54 2.78
C GLU A 21 2.60 -35.04 1.47
N PRO A 22 1.94 -35.25 0.32
CA PRO A 22 2.47 -34.84 -0.98
C PRO A 22 2.58 -33.31 -1.05
N GLU A 23 3.57 -32.82 -1.79
CA GLU A 23 3.67 -31.39 -2.08
C GLU A 23 2.56 -30.93 -3.02
N ALA A 24 2.02 -29.74 -2.78
CA ALA A 24 1.02 -29.16 -3.67
C ALA A 24 1.60 -28.97 -5.09
N PRO A 25 0.83 -29.23 -6.15
CA PRO A 25 1.24 -28.95 -7.52
C PRO A 25 1.65 -27.49 -7.68
N ARG A 26 2.79 -27.23 -8.33
CA ARG A 26 3.33 -25.87 -8.49
C ARG A 26 2.33 -24.90 -9.10
N TRP A 27 1.59 -25.34 -10.13
CA TRP A 27 0.58 -24.49 -10.77
C TRP A 27 -0.49 -24.01 -9.78
N LEU A 28 -0.89 -24.86 -8.82
CA LEU A 28 -1.91 -24.53 -7.82
C LEU A 28 -1.39 -23.45 -6.85
N SER A 29 -0.19 -23.63 -6.29
CA SER A 29 0.43 -22.67 -5.38
C SER A 29 0.61 -21.31 -6.06
N TRP A 30 1.09 -21.29 -7.31
CA TRP A 30 1.27 -20.07 -8.08
C TRP A 30 -0.06 -19.41 -8.46
N SER A 31 -1.10 -20.19 -8.79
CA SER A 31 -2.44 -19.63 -9.08
C SER A 31 -3.07 -19.00 -7.84
N ILE A 32 -2.98 -19.64 -6.68
CA ILE A 32 -3.48 -19.12 -5.41
C ILE A 32 -2.77 -17.82 -5.04
N TRP A 33 -1.44 -17.81 -5.12
CA TRP A 33 -0.65 -16.61 -4.86
C TRP A 33 -0.93 -15.51 -5.90
N GLY A 34 -1.01 -15.87 -7.17
CA GLY A 34 -1.29 -14.95 -8.28
C GLY A 34 -2.63 -14.23 -8.14
N ILE A 35 -3.69 -14.92 -7.71
CA ILE A 35 -5.00 -14.32 -7.45
C ILE A 35 -4.90 -13.29 -6.32
N ALA A 36 -4.17 -13.58 -5.24
CA ALA A 36 -3.95 -12.63 -4.16
C ALA A 36 -3.12 -11.42 -4.62
N ALA A 37 -2.08 -11.66 -5.42
CA ALA A 37 -1.24 -10.60 -6.00
C ALA A 37 -2.04 -9.72 -6.98
N LEU A 38 -2.96 -10.30 -7.77
CA LEU A 38 -3.88 -9.55 -8.62
C LEU A 38 -4.84 -8.69 -7.78
N PHE A 39 -5.37 -9.18 -6.68
CA PHE A 39 -6.18 -8.35 -5.78
C PHE A 39 -5.38 -7.20 -5.18
N TYR A 40 -4.12 -7.43 -4.82
CA TYR A 40 -3.22 -6.38 -4.34
C TYR A 40 -2.92 -5.33 -5.42
N LEU A 41 -2.73 -5.77 -6.68
CA LEU A 41 -2.61 -4.91 -7.86
C LEU A 41 -3.84 -4.00 -7.99
N THR A 42 -5.06 -4.56 -7.88
CA THR A 42 -6.30 -3.75 -7.96
C THR A 42 -6.38 -2.71 -6.85
N GLY A 43 -5.87 -3.00 -5.65
CA GLY A 43 -5.80 -2.04 -4.56
C GLY A 43 -4.96 -0.80 -4.91
N PHE A 44 -3.79 -0.99 -5.53
CA PHE A 44 -2.95 0.12 -6.01
C PHE A 44 -3.57 0.86 -7.19
N TYR A 45 -4.19 0.13 -8.13
CA TYR A 45 -4.95 0.72 -9.23
C TYR A 45 -6.04 1.66 -8.70
N GLN A 46 -6.87 1.21 -7.77
CA GLN A 46 -7.95 2.01 -7.17
C GLN A 46 -7.45 3.24 -6.41
N ARG A 47 -6.26 3.16 -5.83
CA ARG A 47 -5.63 4.24 -5.08
C ARG A 47 -5.20 5.40 -5.97
N VAL A 48 -4.72 5.10 -7.18
CA VAL A 48 -4.12 6.04 -8.11
C VAL A 48 -5.08 6.49 -9.20
N SER A 49 -6.09 5.69 -9.54
CA SER A 49 -7.03 5.95 -10.65
C SER A 49 -7.67 7.35 -10.68
N PRO A 50 -7.97 8.05 -9.56
CA PRO A 50 -8.56 9.38 -9.63
C PRO A 50 -7.65 10.42 -10.31
N ALA A 51 -6.32 10.22 -10.30
CA ALA A 51 -5.36 11.18 -10.85
C ALA A 51 -5.57 11.52 -12.32
N VAL A 52 -6.04 10.56 -13.10
CA VAL A 52 -6.20 10.71 -14.57
C VAL A 52 -7.63 11.01 -15.02
N MET A 53 -8.57 11.14 -14.08
CA MET A 53 -9.99 11.48 -14.33
C MET A 53 -10.50 12.64 -13.48
N THR A 54 -9.61 13.50 -13.00
CA THR A 54 -9.94 14.63 -12.10
C THR A 54 -10.96 15.59 -12.71
N THR A 55 -10.81 15.91 -13.99
CA THR A 55 -11.70 16.81 -14.73
C THR A 55 -13.10 16.22 -14.86
N GLU A 56 -13.19 14.95 -15.22
CA GLU A 56 -14.42 14.19 -15.37
C GLU A 56 -15.16 14.06 -14.04
N LEU A 57 -14.45 13.73 -12.95
CA LEU A 57 -15.04 13.62 -11.62
C LEU A 57 -15.56 14.96 -11.11
N MET A 58 -14.81 16.05 -11.29
CA MET A 58 -15.25 17.38 -10.87
C MET A 58 -16.48 17.83 -11.64
N ARG A 59 -16.53 17.56 -12.95
CA ARG A 59 -17.66 17.88 -13.81
C ARG A 59 -18.92 17.11 -13.42
N ASP A 60 -18.82 15.79 -13.35
CA ASP A 60 -19.98 14.91 -13.23
C ASP A 60 -20.59 14.89 -11.81
N PHE A 61 -19.77 15.20 -10.78
CA PHE A 61 -20.25 15.36 -9.41
C PHE A 61 -20.48 16.82 -8.99
N HIS A 62 -20.24 17.80 -9.89
CA HIS A 62 -20.39 19.24 -9.63
C HIS A 62 -19.60 19.71 -8.39
N ILE A 63 -18.35 19.25 -8.25
CA ILE A 63 -17.49 19.52 -7.08
C ILE A 63 -16.25 20.33 -7.46
N GLY A 64 -15.74 21.10 -6.48
CA GLY A 64 -14.45 21.76 -6.57
C GLY A 64 -13.28 20.85 -6.13
N ALA A 65 -12.09 21.42 -6.01
CA ALA A 65 -10.88 20.70 -5.61
C ALA A 65 -10.99 20.09 -4.21
N LYS A 66 -11.62 20.78 -3.24
CA LYS A 66 -11.89 20.26 -1.90
C LYS A 66 -12.74 18.99 -1.97
N GLY A 67 -13.81 19.00 -2.79
CA GLY A 67 -14.67 17.83 -3.00
C GLY A 67 -13.89 16.66 -3.60
N LEU A 68 -13.10 16.92 -4.63
CA LEU A 68 -12.27 15.90 -5.29
C LEU A 68 -11.21 15.33 -4.34
N GLY A 69 -10.53 16.17 -3.57
CA GLY A 69 -9.57 15.75 -2.55
C GLY A 69 -10.21 14.85 -1.49
N ASN A 70 -11.43 15.19 -1.03
CA ASN A 70 -12.19 14.36 -0.10
C ASN A 70 -12.62 13.03 -0.75
N LEU A 71 -13.15 13.05 -1.99
CA LEU A 71 -13.53 11.83 -2.71
C LEU A 71 -12.36 10.82 -2.76
N SER A 72 -11.18 11.31 -3.08
CA SER A 72 -9.96 10.47 -3.04
C SER A 72 -9.56 10.10 -1.61
N GLY A 73 -9.67 11.05 -0.67
CA GLY A 73 -9.37 10.90 0.75
C GLY A 73 -10.20 9.81 1.45
N PHE A 74 -11.48 9.62 1.05
CA PHE A 74 -12.35 8.60 1.63
C PHE A 74 -11.76 7.19 1.52
N TYR A 75 -11.03 6.87 0.46
CA TYR A 75 -10.26 5.65 0.36
C TYR A 75 -9.26 5.51 1.52
N PHE A 76 -8.47 6.54 1.78
CA PHE A 76 -7.40 6.50 2.78
C PHE A 76 -7.92 6.57 4.20
N TYR A 77 -8.99 7.33 4.48
CA TYR A 77 -9.60 7.41 5.81
C TYR A 77 -9.97 6.02 6.32
N PHE A 78 -10.71 5.29 5.51
CA PHE A 78 -11.20 3.96 5.88
C PHE A 78 -10.13 2.88 5.79
N TYR A 79 -9.19 3.01 4.87
CA TYR A 79 -8.01 2.14 4.82
C TYR A 79 -7.20 2.19 6.12
N VAL A 80 -6.90 3.40 6.63
CA VAL A 80 -6.12 3.60 7.87
C VAL A 80 -6.87 3.06 9.08
N VAL A 81 -8.18 3.35 9.18
CA VAL A 81 -9.01 2.90 10.31
C VAL A 81 -9.06 1.37 10.40
N ILE A 82 -9.23 0.67 9.28
CA ILE A 82 -9.36 -0.78 9.27
C ILE A 82 -8.01 -1.51 9.41
N GLN A 83 -6.87 -0.84 9.24
CA GLN A 83 -5.55 -1.47 9.19
C GLN A 83 -5.21 -2.23 10.47
N ILE A 84 -5.62 -1.72 11.65
CA ILE A 84 -5.43 -2.42 12.92
C ILE A 84 -6.35 -3.65 13.03
N PRO A 85 -7.68 -3.56 12.80
CA PRO A 85 -8.56 -4.71 12.78
C PRO A 85 -8.20 -5.79 11.76
N VAL A 86 -7.63 -5.42 10.61
CA VAL A 86 -7.29 -6.39 9.55
C VAL A 86 -6.30 -7.45 10.02
N GLY A 87 -5.33 -7.08 10.87
CA GLY A 87 -4.41 -8.05 11.47
C GLY A 87 -5.14 -9.13 12.27
N LEU A 88 -6.21 -8.75 12.99
CA LEU A 88 -7.06 -9.69 13.74
C LEU A 88 -7.95 -10.54 12.82
N LEU A 89 -8.46 -9.91 11.78
CA LEU A 89 -9.35 -10.57 10.84
C LEU A 89 -8.63 -11.66 10.03
N ILE A 90 -7.36 -11.47 9.66
CA ILE A 90 -6.61 -12.47 8.89
C ILE A 90 -6.39 -13.75 9.72
N ASP A 91 -6.22 -13.62 11.04
CA ASP A 91 -6.00 -14.76 11.92
C ASP A 91 -7.30 -15.49 12.27
N SER A 92 -8.42 -14.77 12.41
CA SER A 92 -9.71 -15.34 12.76
C SER A 92 -10.51 -15.87 11.56
N TRP A 93 -10.54 -15.14 10.45
CA TRP A 93 -11.34 -15.50 9.25
C TRP A 93 -10.54 -16.28 8.22
N GLY A 94 -9.22 -16.14 8.22
CA GLY A 94 -8.31 -16.70 7.23
C GLY A 94 -8.25 -15.92 5.93
N ALA A 95 -7.19 -16.19 5.16
CA ALA A 95 -6.87 -15.48 3.91
C ALA A 95 -7.96 -15.64 2.84
N ARG A 96 -8.53 -16.85 2.69
CA ARG A 96 -9.55 -17.15 1.68
C ARG A 96 -10.79 -16.28 1.83
N ARG A 97 -11.38 -16.26 3.03
CA ARG A 97 -12.62 -15.49 3.27
C ARG A 97 -12.40 -14.00 3.11
N LEU A 98 -11.27 -13.49 3.60
CA LEU A 98 -10.92 -12.08 3.45
C LEU A 98 -10.67 -11.69 2.00
N LEU A 99 -10.04 -12.55 1.21
CA LEU A 99 -9.81 -12.30 -0.21
C LEU A 99 -11.12 -12.25 -0.99
N ILE A 100 -12.02 -13.20 -0.75
CA ILE A 100 -13.34 -13.25 -1.40
C ILE A 100 -14.19 -12.04 -0.99
N SER A 101 -14.42 -11.84 0.31
CA SER A 101 -15.25 -10.73 0.80
C SER A 101 -14.65 -9.36 0.42
N GLY A 102 -13.32 -9.22 0.50
CA GLY A 102 -12.60 -8.02 0.08
C GLY A 102 -12.77 -7.74 -1.42
N SER A 103 -12.64 -8.75 -2.28
CA SER A 103 -12.82 -8.58 -3.72
C SER A 103 -14.28 -8.23 -4.08
N VAL A 104 -15.25 -8.90 -3.47
CA VAL A 104 -16.67 -8.60 -3.70
C VAL A 104 -17.02 -7.18 -3.23
N ALA A 105 -16.58 -6.79 -2.03
CA ALA A 105 -16.81 -5.46 -1.51
C ALA A 105 -16.09 -4.38 -2.33
N ALA A 106 -14.84 -4.62 -2.78
CA ALA A 106 -14.12 -3.72 -3.64
C ALA A 106 -14.81 -3.55 -5.01
N ALA A 107 -15.31 -4.64 -5.59
CA ALA A 107 -16.08 -4.60 -6.84
C ALA A 107 -17.38 -3.81 -6.66
N ALA A 108 -18.14 -4.06 -5.59
CA ALA A 108 -19.37 -3.32 -5.29
C ALA A 108 -19.11 -1.82 -5.09
N GLY A 109 -18.07 -1.46 -4.31
CA GLY A 109 -17.67 -0.07 -4.11
C GLY A 109 -17.23 0.59 -5.42
N THR A 110 -16.48 -0.10 -6.27
CA THR A 110 -16.04 0.39 -7.58
C THR A 110 -17.22 0.58 -8.53
N PHE A 111 -18.14 -0.38 -8.57
CA PHE A 111 -19.36 -0.27 -9.34
C PHE A 111 -20.22 0.92 -8.88
N LEU A 112 -20.35 1.10 -7.55
CA LEU A 112 -21.10 2.23 -6.98
C LEU A 112 -20.51 3.57 -7.42
N VAL A 113 -19.18 3.73 -7.42
CA VAL A 113 -18.51 4.95 -7.91
C VAL A 113 -18.81 5.20 -9.39
N GLY A 114 -18.77 4.16 -10.22
CA GLY A 114 -19.02 4.29 -11.67
C GLY A 114 -20.49 4.56 -12.02
N ALA A 115 -21.42 3.96 -11.27
CA ALA A 115 -22.85 4.00 -11.58
C ALA A 115 -23.58 5.24 -11.00
N THR A 116 -23.06 5.82 -9.92
CA THR A 116 -23.77 6.92 -9.21
C THR A 116 -23.52 8.29 -9.83
N THR A 117 -24.51 9.18 -9.66
CA THR A 117 -24.37 10.62 -9.89
C THR A 117 -24.28 11.40 -8.55
N SER A 118 -24.53 10.73 -7.42
CA SER A 118 -24.45 11.34 -6.09
C SER A 118 -23.02 11.34 -5.56
N PHE A 119 -22.52 12.52 -5.19
CA PHE A 119 -21.21 12.67 -4.55
C PHE A 119 -21.09 11.86 -3.26
N ALA A 120 -22.13 11.85 -2.42
CA ALA A 120 -22.15 11.11 -1.16
C ALA A 120 -22.02 9.59 -1.38
N LEU A 121 -22.75 9.04 -2.37
CA LEU A 121 -22.64 7.61 -2.72
C LEU A 121 -21.28 7.28 -3.34
N ALA A 122 -20.70 8.19 -4.11
CA ALA A 122 -19.33 8.01 -4.63
C ALA A 122 -18.30 7.97 -3.49
N CYS A 123 -18.42 8.84 -2.48
CA CYS A 123 -17.60 8.81 -1.27
C CYS A 123 -17.79 7.49 -0.50
N THR A 124 -19.04 7.00 -0.37
CA THR A 124 -19.31 5.68 0.25
C THR A 124 -18.64 4.56 -0.54
N GLY A 125 -18.73 4.58 -1.87
CA GLY A 125 -18.02 3.62 -2.73
C GLY A 125 -16.52 3.64 -2.49
N ARG A 126 -15.90 4.82 -2.40
CA ARG A 126 -14.46 4.99 -2.09
C ARG A 126 -14.10 4.46 -0.70
N ALA A 127 -14.95 4.68 0.31
CA ALA A 127 -14.78 4.15 1.65
C ALA A 127 -14.79 2.60 1.64
N VAL A 128 -15.75 2.00 0.96
CA VAL A 128 -15.86 0.53 0.81
C VAL A 128 -14.62 -0.03 0.11
N ILE A 129 -14.14 0.61 -0.97
CA ILE A 129 -12.90 0.20 -1.65
C ILE A 129 -11.71 0.29 -0.69
N GLY A 130 -11.60 1.36 0.11
CA GLY A 130 -10.52 1.53 1.10
C GLY A 130 -10.49 0.42 2.14
N ILE A 131 -11.65 0.10 2.75
CA ILE A 131 -11.79 -1.00 3.71
C ILE A 131 -11.38 -2.33 3.09
N SER A 132 -11.93 -2.63 1.93
CA SER A 132 -11.80 -3.94 1.30
C SER A 132 -10.39 -4.21 0.77
N THR A 133 -9.68 -3.21 0.26
CA THR A 133 -8.32 -3.38 -0.26
C THR A 133 -7.25 -3.37 0.82
N ALA A 134 -7.56 -2.93 2.05
CA ALA A 134 -6.62 -2.91 3.16
C ALA A 134 -6.12 -4.32 3.56
N VAL A 135 -6.92 -5.37 3.31
CA VAL A 135 -6.56 -6.77 3.61
C VAL A 135 -5.57 -7.35 2.61
N ALA A 136 -5.47 -6.78 1.40
CA ALA A 136 -4.82 -7.42 0.26
C ALA A 136 -3.35 -7.80 0.52
N TRP A 137 -2.57 -6.91 1.13
CA TRP A 137 -1.16 -7.18 1.43
C TRP A 137 -0.97 -8.31 2.44
N LEU A 138 -1.75 -8.32 3.51
CA LEU A 138 -1.67 -9.36 4.53
C LEU A 138 -2.08 -10.72 3.98
N VAL A 139 -3.07 -10.76 3.08
CA VAL A 139 -3.47 -11.99 2.38
C VAL A 139 -2.32 -12.52 1.52
N VAL A 140 -1.63 -11.68 0.74
CA VAL A 140 -0.46 -12.09 -0.04
C VAL A 140 0.62 -12.69 0.86
N LEU A 141 0.97 -12.02 1.96
CA LEU A 141 2.00 -12.50 2.89
C LEU A 141 1.59 -13.83 3.54
N ARG A 142 0.34 -13.96 3.99
CA ARG A 142 -0.16 -15.19 4.62
C ARG A 142 -0.12 -16.37 3.66
N LEU A 143 -0.64 -16.22 2.44
CA LEU A 143 -0.61 -17.28 1.44
C LEU A 143 0.83 -17.64 1.03
N THR A 144 1.73 -16.64 0.96
CA THR A 144 3.17 -16.90 0.72
C THR A 144 3.75 -17.81 1.81
N THR A 145 3.45 -17.54 3.09
CA THR A 145 4.00 -18.32 4.22
C THR A 145 3.47 -19.76 4.26
N HIS A 146 2.21 -19.99 3.85
CA HIS A 146 1.58 -21.30 3.91
C HIS A 146 1.88 -22.17 2.67
N TRP A 147 1.89 -21.55 1.47
CA TRP A 147 1.95 -22.26 0.19
C TRP A 147 3.35 -22.40 -0.42
N PHE A 148 4.37 -21.74 0.18
CA PHE A 148 5.74 -21.76 -0.35
C PHE A 148 6.77 -21.97 0.75
N PRO A 149 7.92 -22.63 0.41
CA PRO A 149 9.04 -22.77 1.34
C PRO A 149 9.55 -21.41 1.83
N ALA A 150 10.01 -21.35 3.09
CA ALA A 150 10.50 -20.13 3.74
C ALA A 150 11.62 -19.42 2.94
N GLN A 151 12.45 -20.20 2.21
CA GLN A 151 13.53 -19.66 1.36
C GLN A 151 13.02 -18.78 0.21
N ARG A 152 11.75 -18.96 -0.22
CA ARG A 152 11.13 -18.17 -1.29
C ARG A 152 10.35 -16.97 -0.78
N PHE A 153 10.19 -16.82 0.53
CA PHE A 153 9.37 -15.77 1.13
C PHE A 153 9.80 -14.37 0.67
N ALA A 154 11.10 -14.05 0.73
CA ALA A 154 11.60 -12.74 0.31
C ALA A 154 11.36 -12.44 -1.17
N THR A 155 11.58 -13.44 -2.05
CA THR A 155 11.36 -13.31 -3.49
C THR A 155 9.90 -13.06 -3.81
N LEU A 156 8.98 -13.83 -3.21
CA LEU A 156 7.54 -13.69 -3.45
C LEU A 156 6.97 -12.40 -2.86
N THR A 157 7.48 -11.96 -1.71
CA THR A 157 7.15 -10.65 -1.13
C THR A 157 7.59 -9.52 -2.05
N GLY A 158 8.82 -9.59 -2.59
CA GLY A 158 9.31 -8.63 -3.58
C GLY A 158 8.47 -8.62 -4.86
N LEU A 159 8.12 -9.79 -5.38
CA LEU A 159 7.24 -9.91 -6.55
C LEU A 159 5.84 -9.35 -6.27
N GLY A 160 5.29 -9.56 -5.07
CA GLY A 160 4.02 -8.96 -4.65
C GLY A 160 4.07 -7.43 -4.69
N LEU A 161 5.14 -6.81 -4.21
CA LEU A 161 5.33 -5.36 -4.31
C LEU A 161 5.41 -4.88 -5.77
N CYS A 162 6.05 -5.65 -6.66
CA CYS A 162 6.05 -5.37 -8.09
C CYS A 162 4.63 -5.36 -8.68
N PHE A 163 3.78 -6.33 -8.30
CA PHE A 163 2.37 -6.35 -8.71
C PHE A 163 1.61 -5.12 -8.21
N GLY A 164 1.84 -4.67 -6.98
CA GLY A 164 1.25 -3.43 -6.48
C GLY A 164 1.65 -2.22 -7.34
N ASN A 165 2.95 -2.04 -7.60
CA ASN A 165 3.44 -0.94 -8.43
C ASN A 165 2.92 -1.03 -9.87
N LEU A 166 2.79 -2.23 -10.44
CA LEU A 166 2.19 -2.44 -11.75
C LEU A 166 0.73 -1.94 -11.78
N GLY A 167 -0.04 -2.18 -10.70
CA GLY A 167 -1.39 -1.63 -10.55
C GLY A 167 -1.42 -0.11 -10.60
N ALA A 168 -0.48 0.55 -9.90
CA ALA A 168 -0.36 2.00 -9.95
C ALA A 168 0.03 2.52 -11.34
N LEU A 169 0.88 1.79 -12.09
CA LEU A 169 1.26 2.15 -13.47
C LEU A 169 0.10 1.98 -14.45
N VAL A 170 -0.67 0.90 -14.33
CA VAL A 170 -1.88 0.68 -15.15
C VAL A 170 -2.91 1.79 -14.92
N ALA A 171 -2.98 2.34 -13.71
CA ALA A 171 -3.86 3.47 -13.35
C ALA A 171 -3.42 4.83 -13.94
N GLN A 172 -2.29 4.92 -14.61
CA GLN A 172 -1.79 6.15 -15.24
C GLN A 172 -2.15 6.18 -16.74
N VAL A 173 -1.14 6.07 -17.60
CA VAL A 173 -1.32 6.19 -19.07
C VAL A 173 -2.30 5.15 -19.64
N PRO A 174 -2.22 3.84 -19.29
CA PRO A 174 -3.17 2.88 -19.84
C PRO A 174 -4.62 3.20 -19.49
N LEU A 175 -4.88 3.55 -18.22
CA LEU A 175 -6.23 3.93 -17.78
C LEU A 175 -6.70 5.20 -18.51
N ARG A 176 -5.84 6.20 -18.68
CA ARG A 176 -6.20 7.45 -19.38
C ARG A 176 -6.60 7.19 -20.83
N ILE A 177 -5.89 6.32 -21.54
CA ILE A 177 -6.25 5.92 -22.91
C ILE A 177 -7.66 5.31 -22.96
N LEU A 178 -7.95 4.37 -22.04
CA LEU A 178 -9.25 3.73 -21.98
C LEU A 178 -10.37 4.73 -21.63
N ILE A 179 -10.10 5.70 -20.77
CA ILE A 179 -11.07 6.75 -20.40
C ILE A 179 -11.37 7.66 -21.60
N GLU A 180 -10.37 8.00 -22.39
CA GLU A 180 -10.55 8.82 -23.60
C GLU A 180 -11.40 8.12 -24.67
N GLU A 181 -11.30 6.80 -24.79
CA GLU A 181 -12.03 5.98 -25.77
C GLU A 181 -13.47 5.64 -25.30
N PHE A 182 -13.61 5.16 -24.06
CA PHE A 182 -14.84 4.53 -23.56
C PHE A 182 -15.58 5.36 -22.51
N GLY A 183 -14.99 6.46 -22.07
CA GLY A 183 -15.48 7.25 -20.94
C GLY A 183 -15.17 6.63 -19.58
N TRP A 184 -14.99 7.49 -18.55
CA TRP A 184 -14.51 7.05 -17.24
C TRP A 184 -15.49 6.11 -16.51
N ARG A 185 -16.82 6.33 -16.64
CA ARG A 185 -17.83 5.50 -15.97
C ARG A 185 -17.78 4.06 -16.47
N THR A 186 -17.73 3.86 -17.77
CA THR A 186 -17.64 2.54 -18.41
C THR A 186 -16.38 1.82 -17.95
N VAL A 187 -15.23 2.51 -17.96
CA VAL A 187 -13.93 1.93 -17.56
C VAL A 187 -13.91 1.56 -16.09
N VAL A 188 -14.49 2.40 -15.21
CA VAL A 188 -14.61 2.09 -13.76
C VAL A 188 -15.54 0.89 -13.55
N MET A 189 -16.67 0.80 -14.26
CA MET A 189 -17.57 -0.37 -14.16
C MET A 189 -16.91 -1.66 -14.68
N LEU A 190 -16.16 -1.59 -15.79
CA LEU A 190 -15.36 -2.72 -16.27
C LEU A 190 -14.28 -3.15 -15.26
N SER A 191 -13.66 -2.18 -14.59
CA SER A 191 -12.71 -2.47 -13.51
C SER A 191 -13.40 -3.21 -12.36
N ALA A 192 -14.64 -2.88 -12.03
CA ALA A 192 -15.42 -3.60 -11.01
C ALA A 192 -15.65 -5.07 -11.40
N LEU A 193 -15.95 -5.34 -12.68
CA LEU A 193 -16.10 -6.71 -13.17
C LEU A 193 -14.79 -7.51 -13.10
N ILE A 194 -13.65 -6.88 -13.41
CA ILE A 194 -12.33 -7.51 -13.29
C ILE A 194 -12.05 -7.86 -11.81
N ILE A 195 -12.34 -6.95 -10.88
CA ILE A 195 -12.17 -7.20 -9.44
C ILE A 195 -13.09 -8.34 -8.97
N LEU A 196 -14.32 -8.37 -9.46
CA LEU A 196 -15.27 -9.45 -9.16
C LEU A 196 -14.78 -10.80 -9.70
N ALA A 197 -14.19 -10.82 -10.90
CA ALA A 197 -13.58 -12.03 -11.48
C ALA A 197 -12.39 -12.54 -10.63
N VAL A 198 -11.58 -11.64 -10.05
CA VAL A 198 -10.54 -12.02 -9.08
C VAL A 198 -11.17 -12.66 -7.84
N GLY A 199 -12.30 -12.12 -7.34
CA GLY A 199 -13.06 -12.71 -6.23
C GLY A 199 -13.62 -14.08 -6.56
N LEU A 200 -14.14 -14.28 -7.78
CA LEU A 200 -14.61 -15.58 -8.26
C LEU A 200 -13.45 -16.58 -8.35
N GLY A 201 -12.31 -16.19 -8.89
CA GLY A 201 -11.09 -17.01 -8.90
C GLY A 201 -10.65 -17.39 -7.49
N ALA A 202 -10.74 -16.46 -6.53
CA ALA A 202 -10.45 -16.74 -5.14
C ALA A 202 -11.43 -17.76 -4.52
N TRP A 203 -12.70 -17.64 -4.82
CA TRP A 203 -13.72 -18.60 -4.35
C TRP A 203 -13.49 -20.02 -4.88
N LEU A 204 -13.12 -20.14 -6.15
CA LEU A 204 -12.90 -21.42 -6.82
C LEU A 204 -11.58 -22.09 -6.42
N LEU A 205 -10.49 -21.32 -6.34
CA LEU A 205 -9.14 -21.88 -6.28
C LEU A 205 -8.43 -21.67 -4.94
N VAL A 206 -8.71 -20.61 -4.17
CA VAL A 206 -7.94 -20.33 -2.97
C VAL A 206 -8.35 -21.19 -1.80
N ALA A 207 -7.37 -21.79 -1.09
CA ALA A 207 -7.52 -22.39 0.22
C ALA A 207 -6.57 -21.67 1.20
N ASN A 208 -6.89 -21.69 2.51
CA ASN A 208 -6.07 -21.01 3.51
C ASN A 208 -4.70 -21.67 3.66
N ASP A 209 -4.71 -22.99 3.65
CA ASP A 209 -3.53 -23.83 3.87
C ASP A 209 -3.53 -24.98 2.87
N PRO A 210 -2.37 -25.43 2.36
CA PRO A 210 -2.26 -26.64 1.56
C PRO A 210 -2.86 -27.87 2.25
N ALA A 211 -2.75 -27.97 3.58
CA ALA A 211 -3.31 -29.06 4.36
C ALA A 211 -4.83 -29.17 4.23
N ASP A 212 -5.56 -28.08 3.99
CA ASP A 212 -7.00 -28.10 3.70
C ASP A 212 -7.36 -28.94 2.46
N ARG A 213 -6.35 -29.27 1.64
CA ARG A 213 -6.45 -30.04 0.39
C ARG A 213 -5.62 -31.33 0.41
N GLY A 214 -5.12 -31.74 1.57
CA GLY A 214 -4.31 -32.96 1.72
C GLY A 214 -2.88 -32.82 1.23
N PHE A 215 -2.33 -31.60 1.13
CA PHE A 215 -0.96 -31.32 0.76
C PHE A 215 -0.15 -30.81 1.96
N ARG A 216 1.16 -30.98 1.89
CA ARG A 216 2.10 -30.50 2.92
C ARG A 216 2.03 -28.99 3.05
N SER A 217 1.78 -28.49 4.27
CA SER A 217 1.89 -27.08 4.62
C SER A 217 3.34 -26.67 4.88
N TYR A 218 3.69 -25.45 4.46
CA TYR A 218 5.01 -24.85 4.76
C TYR A 218 4.95 -23.91 5.96
N ALA A 219 3.75 -23.69 6.54
CA ALA A 219 3.59 -22.81 7.69
C ALA A 219 4.32 -23.35 8.93
N PRO A 220 5.06 -22.52 9.70
CA PRO A 220 5.66 -22.91 10.96
C PRO A 220 4.59 -23.44 11.94
N PRO A 221 4.92 -24.47 12.76
CA PRO A 221 3.96 -25.04 13.73
C PRO A 221 3.37 -24.02 14.68
N GLU A 222 4.14 -22.99 15.04
CA GLU A 222 3.72 -21.90 15.92
C GLU A 222 2.56 -21.08 15.33
N LEU A 223 2.52 -20.89 14.00
CA LEU A 223 1.41 -20.20 13.33
C LEU A 223 0.14 -21.09 13.22
N GLN A 224 0.31 -22.39 13.31
CA GLN A 224 -0.83 -23.33 13.32
C GLN A 224 -1.51 -23.38 14.70
N SER A 225 -0.75 -23.14 15.80
CA SER A 225 -1.24 -23.15 17.17
C SER A 225 -1.83 -21.81 17.64
N GLN A 226 -1.48 -20.70 17.00
CA GLN A 226 -1.91 -19.35 17.40
C GLN A 226 -3.38 -19.00 17.07
N LYS A 227 -4.23 -19.97 16.71
CA LYS A 227 -5.67 -19.74 16.47
C LYS A 227 -6.44 -19.08 17.63
N ASN A 228 -5.81 -18.88 18.79
CA ASN A 228 -6.48 -18.44 20.01
C ASN A 228 -5.85 -17.23 20.72
N GLU A 229 -4.94 -16.47 20.12
CA GLU A 229 -4.54 -15.20 20.76
C GLU A 229 -5.73 -14.23 20.79
N ARG A 230 -6.18 -13.90 22.00
CA ARG A 230 -7.35 -13.04 22.21
C ARG A 230 -7.08 -11.65 21.63
N ALA A 231 -8.06 -11.10 20.91
CA ALA A 231 -8.04 -9.73 20.36
C ALA A 231 -7.56 -8.66 21.38
N GLY A 232 -7.80 -8.90 22.67
CA GLY A 232 -7.32 -8.04 23.74
C GLY A 232 -5.79 -8.00 23.93
N GLU A 233 -5.06 -9.06 23.57
CA GLU A 233 -3.59 -9.07 23.68
C GLU A 233 -2.92 -8.29 22.55
N LEU A 234 -3.49 -8.37 21.35
CA LEU A 234 -3.03 -7.57 20.21
C LEU A 234 -3.28 -6.06 20.43
N LEU A 235 -4.44 -5.69 20.97
CA LEU A 235 -4.74 -4.29 21.31
C LEU A 235 -3.82 -3.76 22.42
N LYS A 236 -3.50 -4.59 23.42
CA LYS A 236 -2.48 -4.29 24.44
C LYS A 236 -1.09 -4.18 23.81
N GLY A 237 -0.78 -5.04 22.83
CA GLY A 237 0.46 -4.98 22.04
C GLY A 237 0.59 -3.65 21.29
N VAL A 238 -0.44 -3.24 20.55
CA VAL A 238 -0.49 -1.94 19.86
C VAL A 238 -0.26 -0.79 20.84
N ARG A 239 -0.93 -0.78 21.99
CA ARG A 239 -0.70 0.25 23.03
C ARG A 239 0.73 0.26 23.54
N ARG A 240 1.37 -0.90 23.71
CA ARG A 240 2.75 -1.00 24.20
C ARG A 240 3.79 -0.52 23.21
N ILE A 241 3.60 -0.74 21.89
CA ILE A 241 4.55 -0.24 20.89
C ILE A 241 4.62 1.28 20.83
N PHE A 242 3.57 1.97 21.25
CA PHE A 242 3.57 3.43 21.36
C PHE A 242 4.43 3.96 22.51
N ALA A 243 4.87 3.13 23.44
CA ALA A 243 5.84 3.51 24.47
C ALA A 243 7.27 3.67 23.91
N TYR A 244 7.56 3.10 22.74
CA TYR A 244 8.88 3.21 22.12
C TYR A 244 8.99 4.48 21.28
N ARG A 245 10.00 5.29 21.56
CA ARG A 245 10.23 6.59 20.90
C ARG A 245 10.28 6.50 19.38
N ASN A 246 11.03 5.54 18.82
CA ASN A 246 11.17 5.39 17.37
C ASN A 246 9.83 5.08 16.69
N THR A 247 8.89 4.43 17.37
CA THR A 247 7.56 4.09 16.81
C THR A 247 6.83 5.32 16.31
N TRP A 248 6.69 6.36 17.13
CA TRP A 248 6.01 7.60 16.76
C TRP A 248 6.75 8.39 15.70
N LEU A 249 8.08 8.50 15.88
CA LEU A 249 8.92 9.27 14.97
C LEU A 249 8.87 8.66 13.56
N ILE A 250 8.99 7.32 13.45
CA ILE A 250 8.94 6.63 12.17
C ILE A 250 7.52 6.67 11.59
N PHE A 251 6.46 6.44 12.39
CA PHE A 251 5.08 6.51 11.94
C PHE A 251 4.74 7.85 11.25
N LEU A 252 5.08 8.97 11.89
CA LEU A 252 4.85 10.32 11.34
C LEU A 252 5.78 10.62 10.15
N ALA A 253 7.03 10.16 10.22
CA ALA A 253 8.00 10.34 9.13
C ALA A 253 7.59 9.59 7.86
N GLN A 254 6.99 8.41 7.98
CA GLN A 254 6.46 7.66 6.84
C GLN A 254 5.41 8.46 6.08
N GLY A 255 4.49 9.12 6.81
CA GLY A 255 3.47 9.97 6.21
C GLY A 255 4.05 11.13 5.41
N GLY A 256 5.10 11.76 5.91
CA GLY A 256 5.73 12.91 5.23
C GLY A 256 6.72 12.52 4.12
N LEU A 257 7.16 11.27 4.04
CA LEU A 257 7.98 10.78 2.94
C LEU A 257 7.11 10.22 1.80
N VAL A 258 6.11 9.41 2.12
CA VAL A 258 5.21 8.76 1.14
C VAL A 258 4.04 9.68 0.75
N GLY A 259 3.55 10.48 1.68
CA GLY A 259 2.39 11.37 1.45
C GLY A 259 2.54 12.28 0.24
N PRO A 260 3.62 13.06 0.12
CA PRO A 260 3.85 13.94 -1.03
C PRO A 260 3.83 13.21 -2.36
N ILE A 261 4.57 12.11 -2.50
CA ILE A 261 4.63 11.37 -3.77
C ILE A 261 3.28 10.71 -4.12
N MET A 262 2.59 10.11 -3.14
CA MET A 262 1.26 9.53 -3.40
C MET A 262 0.19 10.59 -3.64
N THR A 263 0.31 11.76 -3.04
CA THR A 263 -0.58 12.89 -3.29
C THR A 263 -0.36 13.47 -4.68
N PHE A 264 0.90 13.59 -5.08
CA PHE A 264 1.24 14.05 -6.42
C PHE A 264 0.84 13.02 -7.48
N THR A 265 1.36 11.81 -7.43
CA THR A 265 1.08 10.80 -8.46
C THR A 265 -0.36 10.25 -8.43
N GLY A 266 -1.02 10.31 -7.28
CA GLY A 266 -2.35 9.73 -7.07
C GLY A 266 -3.52 10.71 -7.27
N LEU A 267 -3.28 12.03 -7.32
CA LEU A 267 -4.37 13.00 -7.51
C LEU A 267 -3.92 14.32 -8.17
N TRP A 268 -2.99 15.07 -7.57
CA TRP A 268 -2.75 16.47 -7.92
C TRP A 268 -1.64 16.71 -8.96
N GLY A 269 -0.80 15.70 -9.25
CA GLY A 269 0.32 15.84 -10.18
C GLY A 269 -0.12 16.10 -11.62
N ALA A 270 -1.06 15.34 -12.13
CA ALA A 270 -1.54 15.53 -13.51
C ALA A 270 -2.23 16.91 -13.70
N PRO A 271 -3.15 17.39 -12.84
CA PRO A 271 -3.67 18.75 -12.90
C PRO A 271 -2.60 19.84 -12.81
N PHE A 272 -1.63 19.68 -11.91
CA PHE A 272 -0.52 20.64 -11.77
C PHE A 272 0.36 20.72 -13.02
N LEU A 273 0.75 19.58 -13.58
CA LEU A 273 1.56 19.52 -14.80
C LEU A 273 0.85 20.15 -16.00
N ARG A 274 -0.46 19.98 -16.08
CA ARG A 274 -1.30 20.65 -17.07
C ARG A 274 -1.31 22.17 -16.89
N ALA A 275 -1.48 22.63 -15.64
CA ALA A 275 -1.49 24.05 -15.33
C ALA A 275 -0.13 24.73 -15.57
N ARG A 276 0.98 24.09 -15.19
CA ARG A 276 2.34 24.67 -15.26
C ARG A 276 2.97 24.58 -16.64
N PHE A 277 2.80 23.44 -17.34
CA PHE A 277 3.50 23.15 -18.58
C PHE A 277 2.57 23.01 -19.79
N GLY A 278 1.26 23.17 -19.62
CA GLY A 278 0.28 22.99 -20.72
C GLY A 278 0.17 21.56 -21.24
N LEU A 279 0.61 20.55 -20.48
CA LEU A 279 0.66 19.18 -20.95
C LEU A 279 -0.74 18.58 -21.11
N PRO A 280 -0.96 17.74 -22.16
CA PRO A 280 -2.12 16.86 -22.21
C PRO A 280 -2.14 15.91 -20.99
N THR A 281 -3.32 15.48 -20.56
CA THR A 281 -3.46 14.58 -19.39
C THR A 281 -2.64 13.29 -19.53
N ARG A 282 -2.56 12.73 -20.76
CA ARG A 282 -1.75 11.53 -21.05
C ARG A 282 -0.27 11.76 -20.79
N SER A 283 0.29 12.89 -21.23
CA SER A 283 1.70 13.25 -20.99
C SER A 283 1.98 13.54 -19.51
N ALA A 284 1.05 14.20 -18.83
CA ALA A 284 1.14 14.42 -17.39
C ALA A 284 1.12 13.09 -16.59
N ALA A 285 0.26 12.14 -16.98
CA ALA A 285 0.23 10.79 -16.43
C ALA A 285 1.55 10.02 -16.70
N ALA A 286 2.18 10.23 -17.86
CA ALA A 286 3.48 9.62 -18.16
C ALA A 286 4.59 10.10 -17.20
N VAL A 287 4.62 11.39 -16.84
CA VAL A 287 5.55 11.91 -15.83
C VAL A 287 5.30 11.24 -14.47
N CYS A 288 4.03 11.11 -14.06
CA CYS A 288 3.68 10.38 -12.84
C CYS A 288 4.10 8.90 -12.90
N SER A 289 3.99 8.25 -14.06
CA SER A 289 4.45 6.86 -14.27
C SER A 289 5.98 6.75 -14.06
N VAL A 290 6.76 7.68 -14.59
CA VAL A 290 8.23 7.72 -14.37
C VAL A 290 8.53 7.82 -12.87
N MET A 291 7.82 8.66 -12.13
CA MET A 291 7.99 8.78 -10.68
C MET A 291 7.71 7.46 -9.96
N ILE A 292 6.64 6.76 -10.32
CA ILE A 292 6.28 5.47 -9.71
C ILE A 292 7.36 4.42 -10.01
N ILE A 293 7.87 4.36 -11.24
CA ILE A 293 8.94 3.44 -11.63
C ILE A 293 10.22 3.73 -10.85
N CYS A 294 10.65 4.98 -10.78
CA CYS A 294 11.83 5.39 -10.01
C CYS A 294 11.70 5.00 -8.54
N TRP A 295 10.54 5.24 -7.93
CA TRP A 295 10.29 4.87 -6.54
C TRP A 295 10.33 3.34 -6.32
N ALA A 296 9.69 2.58 -7.21
CA ALA A 296 9.68 1.12 -7.14
C ALA A 296 11.09 0.52 -7.23
N LEU A 297 11.93 1.04 -8.13
CA LEU A 297 13.30 0.56 -8.31
C LEU A 297 14.23 0.99 -7.16
N ALA A 298 14.00 2.16 -6.58
CA ALA A 298 14.86 2.69 -5.52
C ALA A 298 14.68 1.96 -4.18
N SER A 299 13.48 1.45 -3.87
CA SER A 299 13.21 0.83 -2.57
C SER A 299 14.13 -0.35 -2.26
N PRO A 300 14.29 -1.37 -3.14
CA PRO A 300 15.25 -2.45 -2.88
C PRO A 300 16.70 -1.98 -2.83
N ILE A 301 17.07 -0.97 -3.64
CA ILE A 301 18.43 -0.42 -3.66
C ILE A 301 18.74 0.25 -2.32
N CYS A 302 17.84 1.10 -1.80
CA CYS A 302 18.01 1.76 -0.50
C CYS A 302 18.08 0.73 0.64
N GLY A 303 17.25 -0.32 0.60
CA GLY A 303 17.29 -1.42 1.57
C GLY A 303 18.64 -2.11 1.56
N HIS A 304 19.10 -2.58 0.40
CA HIS A 304 20.39 -3.24 0.24
C HIS A 304 21.57 -2.35 0.68
N LEU A 305 21.56 -1.09 0.29
CA LEU A 305 22.61 -0.14 0.69
C LEU A 305 22.66 0.05 2.22
N SER A 306 21.48 0.15 2.87
CA SER A 306 21.37 0.25 4.32
C SER A 306 21.91 -1.01 5.01
N ASP A 307 21.59 -2.20 4.50
CA ASP A 307 22.09 -3.47 5.02
C ASP A 307 23.61 -3.59 4.86
N ARG A 308 24.16 -3.19 3.70
CA ARG A 308 25.60 -3.22 3.43
C ARG A 308 26.41 -2.27 4.31
N ILE A 309 25.87 -1.07 4.57
CA ILE A 309 26.52 -0.08 5.46
C ILE A 309 26.36 -0.45 6.93
N GLY A 310 25.38 -1.33 7.27
CA GLY A 310 25.08 -1.70 8.65
C GLY A 310 24.43 -0.57 9.48
N ARG A 311 23.84 0.44 8.83
CA ARG A 311 23.23 1.60 9.44
C ARG A 311 21.92 1.97 8.76
N ARG A 312 20.87 2.22 9.54
CA ARG A 312 19.54 2.59 9.04
C ARG A 312 19.38 4.08 8.82
N LYS A 313 19.72 4.85 9.83
CA LYS A 313 19.46 6.30 9.89
C LYS A 313 20.12 7.11 8.78
N PRO A 314 21.40 6.92 8.37
CA PRO A 314 22.03 7.76 7.36
C PRO A 314 21.33 7.71 6.02
N ILE A 315 20.94 6.52 5.55
CA ILE A 315 20.24 6.35 4.26
C ILE A 315 18.81 6.88 4.34
N TYR A 316 18.11 6.59 5.45
CA TYR A 316 16.73 7.03 5.65
C TYR A 316 16.64 8.55 5.75
N LEU A 317 17.49 9.16 6.57
CA LEU A 317 17.56 10.63 6.75
C LEU A 317 18.04 11.33 5.46
N GLY A 318 19.07 10.79 4.79
CA GLY A 318 19.58 11.33 3.54
C GLY A 318 18.53 11.31 2.43
N GLY A 319 17.81 10.18 2.29
CA GLY A 319 16.69 10.08 1.36
C GLY A 319 15.58 11.10 1.64
N ALA A 320 15.20 11.26 2.92
CA ALA A 320 14.21 12.26 3.31
C ALA A 320 14.66 13.69 3.04
N ALA A 321 15.94 14.02 3.30
CA ALA A 321 16.49 15.35 3.05
C ALA A 321 16.52 15.68 1.55
N ILE A 322 16.97 14.74 0.71
CA ILE A 322 16.96 14.88 -0.75
C ILE A 322 15.53 15.03 -1.26
N ALA A 323 14.59 14.23 -0.76
CA ALA A 323 13.18 14.32 -1.14
C ALA A 323 12.59 15.68 -0.76
N ALA A 324 12.82 16.18 0.46
CA ALA A 324 12.32 17.48 0.92
C ALA A 324 12.90 18.65 0.09
N ALA A 325 14.21 18.66 -0.16
CA ALA A 325 14.86 19.64 -0.99
C ALA A 325 14.36 19.58 -2.45
N GLY A 326 14.20 18.38 -2.98
CA GLY A 326 13.67 18.15 -4.32
C GLY A 326 12.23 18.62 -4.50
N TRP A 327 11.34 18.33 -3.54
CA TRP A 327 9.95 18.86 -3.56
C TRP A 327 9.94 20.38 -3.53
N LEU A 328 10.78 21.00 -2.67
CA LEU A 328 10.91 22.46 -2.64
C LEU A 328 11.38 23.02 -3.99
N ALA A 329 12.42 22.43 -4.57
CA ALA A 329 12.94 22.84 -5.88
C ALA A 329 11.91 22.65 -7.01
N MET A 330 11.20 21.51 -7.04
CA MET A 330 10.20 21.23 -8.07
C MET A 330 9.08 22.28 -8.12
N TYR A 331 8.66 22.80 -6.99
CA TYR A 331 7.56 23.76 -6.94
C TYR A 331 8.00 25.20 -7.06
N TYR A 332 9.16 25.56 -6.49
CA TYR A 332 9.53 26.97 -6.30
C TYR A 332 10.78 27.42 -7.05
N LEU A 333 11.51 26.51 -7.75
CA LEU A 333 12.67 26.94 -8.54
C LEU A 333 12.19 27.74 -9.77
N PRO A 334 12.59 29.04 -9.89
CA PRO A 334 12.21 29.87 -11.02
C PRO A 334 12.79 29.32 -12.32
N GLY A 335 12.06 29.46 -13.43
CA GLY A 335 12.54 29.05 -14.74
C GLY A 335 12.74 27.56 -14.98
N LEU A 336 12.29 26.72 -14.05
CA LEU A 336 12.39 25.27 -14.19
C LEU A 336 11.55 24.75 -15.37
N GLN A 337 12.22 24.31 -16.42
CA GLN A 337 11.63 23.74 -17.62
C GLN A 337 11.25 22.27 -17.41
N LEU A 338 10.39 21.74 -18.28
CA LEU A 338 9.88 20.37 -18.17
C LEU A 338 10.96 19.26 -18.04
N PRO A 339 12.07 19.25 -18.82
CA PRO A 339 13.11 18.24 -18.64
C PRO A 339 13.76 18.28 -17.25
N GLY A 340 14.06 19.48 -16.74
CA GLY A 340 14.60 19.67 -15.40
C GLY A 340 13.59 19.24 -14.32
N PHE A 341 12.31 19.53 -14.51
CA PHE A 341 11.24 19.08 -13.63
C PHE A 341 11.17 17.54 -13.58
N ILE A 342 11.22 16.85 -14.73
CA ILE A 342 11.22 15.38 -14.78
C ILE A 342 12.46 14.80 -14.09
N ALA A 343 13.64 15.42 -14.27
CA ALA A 343 14.85 14.98 -13.60
C ALA A 343 14.75 15.13 -12.07
N LEU A 344 14.25 16.26 -11.56
CA LEU A 344 14.00 16.45 -10.13
C LEU A 344 12.93 15.50 -9.60
N ALA A 345 11.84 15.29 -10.33
CA ALA A 345 10.78 14.37 -9.97
C ALA A 345 11.30 12.93 -9.86
N SER A 346 12.17 12.53 -10.78
CA SER A 346 12.86 11.23 -10.74
C SER A 346 13.78 11.12 -9.51
N LEU A 347 14.57 12.16 -9.22
CA LEU A 347 15.46 12.20 -8.06
C LEU A 347 14.67 12.11 -6.74
N VAL A 348 13.58 12.87 -6.60
CA VAL A 348 12.68 12.83 -5.45
C VAL A 348 12.11 11.42 -5.27
N SER A 349 11.69 10.79 -6.36
CA SER A 349 11.12 9.44 -6.34
C SER A 349 12.15 8.39 -5.94
N LEU A 350 13.39 8.49 -6.45
CA LEU A 350 14.51 7.65 -6.03
C LEU A 350 14.82 7.82 -4.53
N ALA A 351 14.86 9.06 -4.06
CA ALA A 351 15.13 9.38 -2.66
C ALA A 351 14.01 8.86 -1.73
N THR A 352 12.74 8.91 -2.18
CA THR A 352 11.60 8.38 -1.45
C THR A 352 11.68 6.85 -1.27
N GLY A 353 12.45 6.13 -2.12
CA GLY A 353 12.73 4.71 -1.95
C GLY A 353 13.31 4.33 -0.59
N ALA A 354 13.95 5.28 0.12
CA ALA A 354 14.45 5.09 1.48
C ALA A 354 13.34 4.76 2.51
N VAL A 355 12.08 4.94 2.15
CA VAL A 355 10.92 4.60 2.99
C VAL A 355 10.93 3.15 3.49
N ILE A 356 11.48 2.22 2.72
CA ILE A 356 11.57 0.79 3.10
C ILE A 356 12.36 0.58 4.39
N ILE A 357 13.32 1.46 4.67
CA ILE A 357 14.17 1.41 5.87
C ILE A 357 13.35 1.62 7.13
N GLY A 358 12.28 2.41 7.07
CA GLY A 358 11.38 2.61 8.19
C GLY A 358 10.75 1.31 8.71
N PHE A 359 10.43 0.35 7.84
CA PHE A 359 9.94 -0.96 8.26
C PHE A 359 11.00 -1.77 9.01
N ALA A 360 12.25 -1.76 8.53
CA ALA A 360 13.36 -2.45 9.17
C ALA A 360 13.69 -1.80 10.53
N GLN A 361 13.92 -0.49 10.55
CA GLN A 361 14.25 0.27 11.77
C GLN A 361 13.12 0.19 12.80
N GLY A 362 11.87 0.19 12.36
CA GLY A 362 10.72 0.03 13.27
C GLY A 362 10.71 -1.34 13.94
N LYS A 363 10.90 -2.43 13.18
CA LYS A 363 11.00 -3.79 13.75
C LYS A 363 12.15 -3.93 14.72
N GLU A 364 13.31 -3.37 14.39
CA GLU A 364 14.52 -3.39 15.22
C GLU A 364 14.36 -2.58 16.53
N SER A 365 13.40 -1.65 16.57
CA SER A 365 13.15 -0.75 17.71
C SER A 365 12.15 -1.27 18.75
N VAL A 366 11.51 -2.42 18.52
CA VAL A 366 10.52 -3.02 19.42
C VAL A 366 10.81 -4.51 19.62
N PRO A 367 10.35 -5.15 20.72
CA PRO A 367 10.51 -6.59 20.89
C PRO A 367 9.94 -7.40 19.71
N ILE A 368 10.59 -8.51 19.36
CA ILE A 368 10.24 -9.37 18.20
C ILE A 368 8.76 -9.75 18.18
N LYS A 369 8.17 -10.04 19.34
CA LYS A 369 6.73 -10.37 19.47
C LYS A 369 5.79 -9.29 18.96
N TYR A 370 6.24 -8.04 18.80
CA TYR A 370 5.46 -6.92 18.28
C TYR A 370 5.78 -6.58 16.83
N SER A 371 6.58 -7.39 16.12
CA SER A 371 6.99 -7.13 14.73
C SER A 371 5.83 -6.96 13.76
N GLY A 372 4.75 -7.72 13.93
CA GLY A 372 3.53 -7.58 13.11
C GLY A 372 2.82 -6.25 13.37
N ALA A 373 2.63 -5.91 14.65
CA ALA A 373 1.93 -4.69 15.06
C ALA A 373 2.66 -3.42 14.59
N ILE A 374 4.00 -3.36 14.76
CA ILE A 374 4.80 -2.21 14.29
C ILE A 374 4.78 -2.09 12.77
N THR A 375 4.82 -3.21 12.04
CA THR A 375 4.74 -3.21 10.58
C THR A 375 3.41 -2.65 10.09
N GLY A 376 2.30 -3.06 10.70
CA GLY A 376 0.96 -2.51 10.40
C GLY A 376 0.87 -1.02 10.72
N LEU A 377 1.41 -0.59 11.84
CA LEU A 377 1.44 0.83 12.23
C LEU A 377 2.24 1.68 11.24
N ILE A 378 3.43 1.23 10.84
CA ILE A 378 4.28 1.92 9.86
C ILE A 378 3.58 2.00 8.50
N ASN A 379 2.92 0.93 8.07
CA ASN A 379 2.11 0.94 6.85
C ASN A 379 0.93 1.92 6.94
N SER A 380 0.30 2.03 8.10
CA SER A 380 -0.72 3.07 8.34
C SER A 380 -0.13 4.46 8.22
N GLY A 381 1.09 4.70 8.74
CA GLY A 381 1.83 5.95 8.58
C GLY A 381 1.97 6.37 7.11
N ASN A 382 2.28 5.42 6.21
CA ASN A 382 2.34 5.69 4.77
C ASN A 382 1.01 6.23 4.22
N MET A 383 -0.12 5.76 4.74
CA MET A 383 -1.44 6.13 4.24
C MET A 383 -2.00 7.40 4.88
N VAL A 384 -1.52 7.77 6.08
CA VAL A 384 -1.88 9.04 6.74
C VAL A 384 -1.43 10.24 5.91
N GLY A 385 -0.30 10.12 5.20
CA GLY A 385 0.20 11.17 4.31
C GLY A 385 -0.83 11.61 3.26
N PRO A 386 -1.19 10.77 2.29
CA PRO A 386 -2.18 11.12 1.28
C PRO A 386 -3.58 11.35 1.87
N MET A 387 -3.93 10.69 2.98
CA MET A 387 -5.18 10.90 3.73
C MET A 387 -5.39 12.37 4.12
N LEU A 388 -4.34 13.06 4.53
CA LEU A 388 -4.40 14.46 4.96
C LEU A 388 -4.05 15.43 3.83
N LEU A 389 -3.04 15.10 3.00
CA LEU A 389 -2.54 16.01 1.97
C LEU A 389 -3.49 16.16 0.79
N GLN A 390 -4.17 15.09 0.35
CA GLN A 390 -5.06 15.20 -0.82
C GLN A 390 -6.24 16.14 -0.57
N PRO A 391 -7.04 16.00 0.52
CA PRO A 391 -8.10 16.95 0.82
C PRO A 391 -7.58 18.31 1.28
N GLY A 392 -6.44 18.36 1.99
CA GLY A 392 -5.83 19.61 2.44
C GLY A 392 -5.38 20.49 1.27
N ILE A 393 -4.71 19.93 0.27
CA ILE A 393 -4.35 20.65 -0.95
C ILE A 393 -5.61 21.08 -1.71
N GLY A 394 -6.60 20.19 -1.84
CA GLY A 394 -7.87 20.54 -2.48
C GLY A 394 -8.60 21.71 -1.79
N TRP A 395 -8.54 21.77 -0.47
CA TRP A 395 -9.07 22.91 0.29
C TRP A 395 -8.30 24.20 -0.01
N VAL A 396 -6.98 24.18 -0.04
CA VAL A 396 -6.15 25.36 -0.39
C VAL A 396 -6.43 25.82 -1.82
N LEU A 397 -6.57 24.89 -2.77
CA LEU A 397 -6.90 25.21 -4.16
C LEU A 397 -8.24 25.97 -4.25
N ASP A 398 -9.28 25.52 -3.55
CA ASP A 398 -10.57 26.23 -3.54
C ASP A 398 -10.48 27.61 -2.87
N GLN A 399 -9.67 27.77 -1.82
CA GLN A 399 -9.42 29.07 -1.18
C GLN A 399 -8.65 30.06 -2.07
N ARG A 400 -7.77 29.55 -2.93
CA ARG A 400 -6.96 30.31 -3.87
C ARG A 400 -7.54 30.41 -5.28
N TRP A 401 -8.78 29.93 -5.45
CA TRP A 401 -9.44 30.01 -6.74
C TRP A 401 -9.78 31.46 -7.13
N THR A 402 -9.40 31.84 -8.34
CA THR A 402 -9.51 33.22 -8.87
C THR A 402 -10.82 33.49 -9.62
N GLY A 403 -11.78 32.56 -9.56
CA GLY A 403 -13.06 32.69 -10.27
C GLY A 403 -13.03 32.19 -11.72
N GLN A 404 -11.90 31.74 -12.23
CA GLN A 404 -11.80 31.25 -13.61
C GLN A 404 -12.55 29.95 -13.82
N MET A 405 -13.42 29.96 -14.85
CA MET A 405 -14.20 28.82 -15.30
C MET A 405 -13.92 28.53 -16.77
N VAL A 406 -13.70 27.26 -17.13
CA VAL A 406 -13.61 26.82 -18.51
C VAL A 406 -14.55 25.62 -18.70
N ASN A 407 -15.48 25.74 -19.63
CA ASN A 407 -16.51 24.74 -19.88
C ASN A 407 -17.29 24.31 -18.60
N GLY A 408 -17.62 25.28 -17.75
CA GLY A 408 -18.35 25.03 -16.48
C GLY A 408 -17.50 24.41 -15.35
N LEU A 409 -16.18 24.28 -15.53
CA LEU A 409 -15.27 23.73 -14.54
C LEU A 409 -14.37 24.80 -13.94
N ARG A 410 -14.09 24.71 -12.65
CA ARG A 410 -13.10 25.55 -11.99
C ARG A 410 -11.71 25.22 -12.51
N VAL A 411 -10.97 26.26 -12.92
CA VAL A 411 -9.56 26.16 -13.31
C VAL A 411 -8.72 26.78 -12.20
N TYR A 412 -7.71 26.04 -11.79
CA TYR A 412 -6.79 26.49 -10.74
C TYR A 412 -5.44 26.87 -11.36
N GLY A 413 -4.98 28.09 -11.08
CA GLY A 413 -3.69 28.57 -11.55
C GLY A 413 -2.50 27.90 -10.83
N VAL A 414 -1.31 28.00 -11.41
CA VAL A 414 -0.08 27.42 -10.87
C VAL A 414 0.18 27.86 -9.44
N GLY A 415 0.00 29.15 -9.11
CA GLY A 415 0.21 29.69 -7.76
C GLY A 415 -0.72 29.08 -6.70
N ALA A 416 -1.95 28.66 -7.08
CA ALA A 416 -2.83 27.95 -6.17
C ALA A 416 -2.27 26.57 -5.83
N PHE A 417 -1.75 25.83 -6.82
CA PHE A 417 -1.08 24.54 -6.60
C PHE A 417 0.20 24.71 -5.76
N GLU A 418 1.04 25.67 -6.07
CA GLU A 418 2.25 25.96 -5.31
C GLU A 418 1.92 26.23 -3.84
N THR A 419 0.90 27.05 -3.57
CA THR A 419 0.43 27.28 -2.19
C THR A 419 -0.08 25.98 -1.53
N GLY A 420 -0.82 25.16 -2.26
CA GLY A 420 -1.30 23.86 -1.74
C GLY A 420 -0.16 22.89 -1.43
N PHE A 421 0.83 22.82 -2.30
CA PHE A 421 1.97 21.94 -2.11
C PHE A 421 2.94 22.36 -0.99
N LEU A 422 2.80 23.60 -0.43
CA LEU A 422 3.48 23.95 0.83
C LEU A 422 3.19 22.96 1.94
N LEU A 423 1.98 22.39 1.99
CA LEU A 423 1.64 21.36 2.99
C LEU A 423 2.51 20.12 2.82
N SER A 424 2.78 19.70 1.58
CA SER A 424 3.65 18.55 1.27
C SER A 424 5.10 18.85 1.62
N VAL A 425 5.61 20.04 1.26
CA VAL A 425 6.97 20.48 1.57
C VAL A 425 7.17 20.61 3.08
N ALA A 426 6.23 21.25 3.77
CA ALA A 426 6.29 21.40 5.23
C ALA A 426 6.37 20.04 5.94
N TRP A 427 5.51 19.09 5.55
CA TRP A 427 5.57 17.75 6.14
C TRP A 427 6.86 17.01 5.78
N SER A 428 7.38 17.14 4.55
CA SER A 428 8.68 16.56 4.18
C SER A 428 9.82 17.13 5.02
N VAL A 429 9.83 18.44 5.31
CA VAL A 429 10.81 19.08 6.20
C VAL A 429 10.66 18.55 7.64
N VAL A 430 9.43 18.47 8.16
CA VAL A 430 9.15 17.86 9.47
C VAL A 430 9.67 16.43 9.52
N THR A 431 9.53 15.68 8.43
CA THR A 431 10.05 14.30 8.31
C THR A 431 11.56 14.24 8.53
N VAL A 432 12.32 15.16 7.95
CA VAL A 432 13.77 15.24 8.17
C VAL A 432 14.09 15.43 9.66
N VAL A 433 13.38 16.33 10.33
CA VAL A 433 13.56 16.59 11.77
C VAL A 433 13.18 15.33 12.61
N LEU A 434 12.06 14.69 12.30
CA LEU A 434 11.62 13.47 12.98
C LEU A 434 12.67 12.35 12.84
N LEU A 435 13.18 12.13 11.63
CA LEU A 435 14.20 11.11 11.37
C LEU A 435 15.54 11.45 12.01
N ALA A 436 15.94 12.74 12.05
CA ALA A 436 17.11 13.17 12.79
C ALA A 436 16.99 12.86 14.30
N ALA A 437 15.77 12.89 14.85
CA ALA A 437 15.50 12.57 16.25
C ALA A 437 15.39 11.06 16.52
N THR A 438 15.32 10.17 15.50
CA THR A 438 15.30 8.71 15.72
C THR A 438 16.64 8.22 16.29
N ARG A 439 16.59 7.10 17.02
CA ARG A 439 17.79 6.38 17.44
C ARG A 439 18.21 5.40 16.36
N GLU A 440 19.52 5.35 16.07
CA GLU A 440 20.11 4.39 15.14
C GLU A 440 20.04 2.97 15.71
N THR A 441 19.62 1.99 14.88
CA THR A 441 19.47 0.59 15.30
C THR A 441 20.65 -0.30 14.88
N ARG A 442 21.47 0.17 13.93
CA ARG A 442 22.64 -0.55 13.41
C ARG A 442 22.30 -1.97 12.91
N CYS A 443 21.14 -2.14 12.28
CA CYS A 443 20.64 -3.42 11.76
C CYS A 443 20.55 -4.52 12.85
N ARG A 444 20.33 -4.14 14.11
CA ARG A 444 20.25 -5.07 15.25
C ARG A 444 19.01 -4.78 16.10
N GLN A 445 18.44 -5.83 16.64
CA GLN A 445 17.37 -5.72 17.62
C GLN A 445 17.86 -4.92 18.83
N GLN A 446 17.12 -3.87 19.22
CA GLN A 446 17.50 -2.97 20.32
C GLN A 446 16.82 -3.31 21.63
N VAL A 447 15.74 -4.09 21.60
CA VAL A 447 14.90 -4.43 22.78
C VAL A 447 14.50 -5.91 22.74
#